data_45d308f6baf35919f6869cb90aff6f75
#
_entry.id   45d308f6baf35919f6869cb90aff6f75
#
_cell.length_a   1.000
_cell.length_b   1.000
_cell.length_c   1.000
_cell.angle_alpha   90.00
_cell.angle_beta   90.00
_cell.angle_gamma   90.00
#
_symmetry.space_group_name_H-M   'P 1'
#
loop_
_entity.id
_entity.type
_entity.pdbx_description
1 polymer ?
#
loop_
_entity_poly.entity_id
_entity_poly.type
_entity_poly.pdbx_seq_one_letter_code
_entity_poly.pdbx_strand_id
1 'polypeptide(L)'
;GHLLPMQIIFLRVLGTFVIAWGIQVSIKELRILKIERADYPRLILSSLLGVAINQMMFFTGLNHTTPVDAAIINSVNPILVLVFAAWILKERIGISRLGGILLGAAGALMLILLGNPLSLEGGNLTGDMYIIVNTASWSLYLVVSKPLMVKYNPIMMMRWMFLIGFIAVFPFSVEQALEIDFSSFDSFTWFSILYIIIGTTFMAYFFITYSLKRLSSSVVAYYTYIQPVLVA
;
A
#
# COMPACT_ATOMS: atom_id res chain seq x y z
N GLY A 1 -6.77 -20.16 -14.40
CA GLY A 1 -6.61 -20.47 -12.98
C GLY A 1 -6.73 -19.21 -12.15
N HIS A 2 -7.60 -19.21 -11.13
CA HIS A 2 -7.73 -18.07 -10.23
C HIS A 2 -6.73 -18.25 -9.08
N LEU A 3 -5.80 -17.32 -8.93
CA LEU A 3 -4.91 -17.27 -7.76
C LEU A 3 -5.69 -16.86 -6.51
N LEU A 4 -5.43 -17.54 -5.40
CA LEU A 4 -5.97 -17.18 -4.09
C LEU A 4 -5.33 -15.87 -3.57
N PRO A 5 -6.01 -15.12 -2.71
CA PRO A 5 -5.50 -13.86 -2.16
C PRO A 5 -4.09 -13.98 -1.57
N MET A 6 -3.80 -15.00 -0.78
CA MET A 6 -2.48 -15.18 -0.16
C MET A 6 -1.40 -15.57 -1.17
N GLN A 7 -1.74 -16.27 -2.26
CA GLN A 7 -0.82 -16.54 -3.36
C GLN A 7 -0.40 -15.25 -4.07
N ILE A 8 -1.37 -14.36 -4.32
CA ILE A 8 -1.11 -13.05 -4.93
C ILE A 8 -0.20 -12.21 -4.02
N ILE A 9 -0.47 -12.16 -2.72
CA ILE A 9 0.34 -11.42 -1.75
C ILE A 9 1.76 -11.97 -1.72
N PHE A 10 1.92 -13.30 -1.64
CA PHE A 10 3.22 -13.94 -1.66
C PHE A 10 4.05 -13.56 -2.89
N LEU A 11 3.47 -13.70 -4.08
CA LEU A 11 4.16 -13.36 -5.33
C LEU A 11 4.51 -11.88 -5.43
N ARG A 12 3.61 -10.97 -5.00
CA ARG A 12 3.84 -9.52 -5.01
C ARG A 12 4.98 -9.12 -4.08
N VAL A 13 4.96 -9.62 -2.84
CA VAL A 13 5.93 -9.23 -1.82
C VAL A 13 7.29 -9.82 -2.15
N LEU A 14 7.36 -11.11 -2.49
CA LEU A 14 8.59 -11.78 -2.89
C LEU A 14 9.16 -11.16 -4.18
N GLY A 15 8.34 -10.99 -5.21
CA GLY A 15 8.78 -10.44 -6.50
C GLY A 15 9.33 -9.02 -6.36
N THR A 16 8.65 -8.17 -5.59
CA THR A 16 9.10 -6.79 -5.32
C THR A 16 10.39 -6.78 -4.51
N PHE A 17 10.52 -7.67 -3.52
CA PHE A 17 11.76 -7.84 -2.76
C PHE A 17 12.93 -8.21 -3.68
N VAL A 18 12.75 -9.21 -4.55
CA VAL A 18 13.79 -9.67 -5.48
C VAL A 18 14.22 -8.55 -6.44
N ILE A 19 13.24 -7.80 -6.99
CA ILE A 19 13.54 -6.68 -7.89
C ILE A 19 14.32 -5.58 -7.15
N ALA A 20 13.85 -5.15 -5.98
CA ALA A 20 14.49 -4.08 -5.22
C ALA A 20 15.90 -4.48 -4.76
N TRP A 21 16.09 -5.75 -4.39
CA TRP A 21 17.40 -6.30 -4.05
C TRP A 21 18.32 -6.36 -5.27
N GLY A 22 17.83 -6.86 -6.40
CA GLY A 22 18.56 -6.95 -7.65
C GLY A 22 19.07 -5.59 -8.12
N ILE A 23 18.22 -4.56 -8.11
CA ILE A 23 18.60 -3.18 -8.44
C ILE A 23 19.69 -2.66 -7.48
N GLN A 24 19.52 -2.87 -6.18
CA GLN A 24 20.49 -2.39 -5.20
C GLN A 24 21.85 -3.07 -5.37
N VAL A 25 21.90 -4.37 -5.65
CA VAL A 25 23.14 -5.10 -5.87
C VAL A 25 23.80 -4.69 -7.20
N SER A 26 23.03 -4.31 -8.20
CA SER A 26 23.53 -3.87 -9.51
C SER A 26 24.16 -2.48 -9.47
N ILE A 27 23.70 -1.61 -8.56
CA ILE A 27 24.18 -0.22 -8.45
C ILE A 27 25.20 -0.12 -7.31
N LYS A 28 26.49 0.15 -7.66
CA LYS A 28 27.61 0.17 -6.68
C LYS A 28 27.37 1.15 -5.52
N GLU A 29 26.86 2.32 -5.83
CA GLU A 29 26.58 3.40 -4.86
C GLU A 29 25.53 2.99 -3.81
N LEU A 30 24.59 2.11 -4.17
CA LEU A 30 23.54 1.64 -3.27
C LEU A 30 24.00 0.47 -2.37
N ARG A 31 25.05 -0.26 -2.76
CA ARG A 31 25.54 -1.40 -1.99
C ARG A 31 26.10 -1.02 -0.62
N ILE A 32 26.74 0.13 -0.52
CA ILE A 32 27.42 0.62 0.70
C ILE A 32 26.49 1.33 1.67
N LEU A 33 25.28 1.65 1.26
CA LEU A 33 24.32 2.33 2.12
C LEU A 33 23.84 1.42 3.26
N LYS A 34 23.92 1.92 4.49
CA LYS A 34 23.50 1.22 5.71
C LYS A 34 22.39 2.00 6.41
N ILE A 35 21.50 1.27 7.07
CA ILE A 35 20.50 1.86 7.96
C ILE A 35 21.11 2.01 9.34
N GLU A 36 20.91 3.15 9.97
CA GLU A 36 21.35 3.38 11.35
C GLU A 36 20.52 2.54 12.32
N ARG A 37 21.18 2.05 13.38
CA ARG A 37 20.52 1.18 14.37
C ARG A 37 19.29 1.81 15.02
N ALA A 38 19.33 3.11 15.25
CA ALA A 38 18.22 3.87 15.82
C ALA A 38 16.95 3.88 14.94
N ASP A 39 17.10 3.66 13.63
CA ASP A 39 15.98 3.69 12.67
C ASP A 39 15.31 2.33 12.44
N TYR A 40 15.91 1.23 12.94
CA TYR A 40 15.33 -0.12 12.77
C TYR A 40 13.91 -0.27 13.34
N PRO A 41 13.57 0.23 14.55
CA PRO A 41 12.20 0.10 15.07
C PRO A 41 11.18 0.76 14.15
N ARG A 42 11.49 1.95 13.63
CA ARG A 42 10.63 2.67 12.68
C ARG A 42 10.55 1.97 11.34
N LEU A 43 11.64 1.39 10.85
CA LEU A 43 11.67 0.59 9.64
C LEU A 43 10.77 -0.65 9.77
N ILE A 44 10.91 -1.40 10.85
CA ILE A 44 10.10 -2.61 11.12
C ILE A 44 8.63 -2.22 11.16
N LEU A 45 8.27 -1.18 11.93
CA LEU A 45 6.89 -0.71 12.01
C LEU A 45 6.35 -0.28 10.64
N SER A 46 7.14 0.48 9.86
CA SER A 46 6.76 0.89 8.49
C SER A 46 6.56 -0.30 7.56
N SER A 47 7.38 -1.33 7.69
CA SER A 47 7.29 -2.55 6.88
C SER A 47 6.04 -3.36 7.23
N LEU A 48 5.75 -3.52 8.51
CA LEU A 48 4.55 -4.20 8.97
C LEU A 48 3.28 -3.46 8.53
N LEU A 49 3.24 -2.15 8.75
CA LEU A 49 2.09 -1.33 8.39
C LEU A 49 1.90 -1.23 6.87
N GLY A 50 2.96 -0.94 6.12
CA GLY A 50 2.87 -0.64 4.69
C GLY A 50 2.89 -1.87 3.79
N VAL A 51 3.43 -3.00 4.24
CA VAL A 51 3.54 -4.22 3.41
C VAL A 51 2.71 -5.34 3.99
N ALA A 52 3.01 -5.82 5.20
CA ALA A 52 2.36 -7.02 5.72
C ALA A 52 0.87 -6.79 6.03
N ILE A 53 0.58 -5.95 7.03
CA ILE A 53 -0.81 -5.70 7.47
C ILE A 53 -1.62 -5.11 6.32
N ASN A 54 -1.07 -4.11 5.62
CA ASN A 54 -1.77 -3.46 4.52
C ASN A 54 -2.22 -4.47 3.46
N GLN A 55 -1.33 -5.30 2.93
CA GLN A 55 -1.70 -6.22 1.87
C GLN A 55 -2.60 -7.36 2.35
N MET A 56 -2.30 -7.94 3.53
CA MET A 56 -3.14 -9.02 4.08
C MET A 56 -4.56 -8.53 4.33
N MET A 57 -4.74 -7.38 4.98
CA MET A 57 -6.06 -6.82 5.28
C MET A 57 -6.81 -6.42 4.01
N PHE A 58 -6.12 -5.82 3.02
CA PHE A 58 -6.76 -5.43 1.76
C PHE A 58 -7.32 -6.63 0.99
N PHE A 59 -6.49 -7.63 0.72
CA PHE A 59 -6.91 -8.78 -0.09
C PHE A 59 -7.90 -9.68 0.65
N THR A 60 -7.74 -9.86 1.97
CA THR A 60 -8.74 -10.58 2.77
C THR A 60 -10.05 -9.81 2.82
N GLY A 61 -10.00 -8.49 3.01
CA GLY A 61 -11.18 -7.64 3.02
C GLY A 61 -11.93 -7.68 1.69
N LEU A 62 -11.21 -7.50 0.58
CA LEU A 62 -11.81 -7.50 -0.75
C LEU A 62 -12.48 -8.82 -1.14
N ASN A 63 -12.09 -9.92 -0.50
CA ASN A 63 -12.73 -11.22 -0.66
C ASN A 63 -14.08 -11.34 0.09
N HIS A 64 -14.37 -10.41 1.01
CA HIS A 64 -15.55 -10.41 1.86
C HIS A 64 -16.42 -9.15 1.73
N THR A 65 -15.95 -8.11 1.02
CA THR A 65 -16.70 -6.87 0.78
C THR A 65 -16.77 -6.54 -0.70
N THR A 66 -17.53 -5.51 -1.06
CA THR A 66 -17.61 -5.06 -2.44
C THR A 66 -16.47 -4.09 -2.78
N PRO A 67 -16.04 -4.02 -4.06
CA PRO A 67 -15.07 -3.00 -4.48
C PRO A 67 -15.55 -1.56 -4.22
N VAL A 68 -16.87 -1.34 -4.22
CA VAL A 68 -17.49 -0.03 -3.95
C VAL A 68 -17.31 0.34 -2.48
N ASP A 69 -17.65 -0.57 -1.55
CA ASP A 69 -17.48 -0.34 -0.12
C ASP A 69 -16.00 -0.11 0.24
N ALA A 70 -15.10 -0.92 -0.34
CA ALA A 70 -13.67 -0.74 -0.18
C ALA A 70 -13.21 0.65 -0.69
N ALA A 71 -13.74 1.13 -1.81
CA ALA A 71 -13.41 2.46 -2.35
C ALA A 71 -13.92 3.58 -1.45
N ILE A 72 -15.14 3.45 -0.91
CA ILE A 72 -15.73 4.42 0.04
C ILE A 72 -14.86 4.49 1.31
N ILE A 73 -14.52 3.36 1.90
CA ILE A 73 -13.68 3.30 3.10
C ILE A 73 -12.30 3.90 2.82
N ASN A 74 -11.68 3.56 1.68
CA ASN A 74 -10.37 4.09 1.30
C ASN A 74 -10.39 5.61 1.03
N SER A 75 -11.53 6.20 0.72
CA SER A 75 -11.65 7.66 0.56
C SER A 75 -11.38 8.44 1.87
N VAL A 76 -11.43 7.78 3.01
CA VAL A 76 -11.08 8.35 4.32
C VAL A 76 -9.57 8.44 4.55
N ASN A 77 -8.75 7.73 3.74
CA ASN A 77 -7.30 7.69 3.90
C ASN A 77 -6.62 9.06 4.05
N PRO A 78 -6.84 10.08 3.19
CA PRO A 78 -6.18 11.37 3.34
C PRO A 78 -6.55 12.11 4.64
N ILE A 79 -7.76 11.87 5.16
CA ILE A 79 -8.19 12.42 6.45
C ILE A 79 -7.39 11.77 7.58
N LEU A 80 -7.27 10.44 7.58
CA LEU A 80 -6.47 9.71 8.58
C LEU A 80 -5.01 10.12 8.53
N VAL A 81 -4.43 10.27 7.32
CA VAL A 81 -3.03 10.72 7.16
C VAL A 81 -2.86 12.12 7.74
N LEU A 82 -3.81 13.04 7.53
CA LEU A 82 -3.74 14.39 8.11
C LEU A 82 -3.73 14.35 9.64
N VAL A 83 -4.63 13.55 10.23
CA VAL A 83 -4.73 13.40 11.69
C VAL A 83 -3.45 12.78 12.26
N PHE A 84 -2.97 11.68 11.66
CA PHE A 84 -1.75 11.01 12.12
C PHE A 84 -0.50 11.88 11.92
N ALA A 85 -0.41 12.65 10.82
CA ALA A 85 0.72 13.56 10.58
C ALA A 85 0.74 14.69 11.63
N ALA A 86 -0.41 15.24 11.98
CA ALA A 86 -0.51 16.23 13.03
C ALA A 86 -0.10 15.66 14.41
N TRP A 87 -0.53 14.46 14.72
CA TRP A 87 -0.26 13.81 16.01
C TRP A 87 1.18 13.31 16.13
N ILE A 88 1.68 12.56 15.13
CA ILE A 88 2.98 11.87 15.20
C ILE A 88 4.13 12.78 14.75
N LEU A 89 3.94 13.53 13.66
CA LEU A 89 4.98 14.41 13.10
C LEU A 89 4.86 15.85 13.58
N LYS A 90 3.80 16.16 14.36
CA LYS A 90 3.49 17.52 14.84
C LYS A 90 3.37 18.53 13.69
N GLU A 91 2.92 18.06 12.53
CA GLU A 91 2.64 18.95 11.39
C GLU A 91 1.46 19.87 11.70
N ARG A 92 1.58 21.17 11.36
CA ARG A 92 0.47 22.12 11.52
C ARG A 92 -0.58 21.86 10.45
N ILE A 93 -1.84 21.70 10.87
CA ILE A 93 -2.98 21.57 9.96
C ILE A 93 -3.40 22.98 9.51
N GLY A 94 -3.08 23.34 8.27
CA GLY A 94 -3.59 24.57 7.68
C GLY A 94 -5.05 24.42 7.21
N ILE A 95 -5.85 25.47 7.36
CA ILE A 95 -7.27 25.48 6.96
C ILE A 95 -7.44 25.15 5.47
N SER A 96 -6.57 25.67 4.60
CA SER A 96 -6.58 25.36 3.16
C SER A 96 -6.36 23.85 2.89
N ARG A 97 -5.48 23.20 3.67
CA ARG A 97 -5.20 21.77 3.53
C ARG A 97 -6.40 20.94 3.98
N LEU A 98 -7.00 21.30 5.11
CA LEU A 98 -8.20 20.65 5.61
C LEU A 98 -9.36 20.81 4.62
N GLY A 99 -9.61 22.02 4.11
CA GLY A 99 -10.63 22.31 3.13
C GLY A 99 -10.44 21.52 1.82
N GLY A 100 -9.22 21.45 1.32
CA GLY A 100 -8.89 20.64 0.12
C GLY A 100 -9.15 19.14 0.30
N ILE A 101 -8.81 18.59 1.48
CA ILE A 101 -9.06 17.17 1.79
C ILE A 101 -10.57 16.90 1.89
N LEU A 102 -11.35 17.77 2.56
CA LEU A 102 -12.79 17.60 2.68
C LEU A 102 -13.50 17.72 1.32
N LEU A 103 -13.10 18.67 0.49
CA LEU A 103 -13.61 18.81 -0.89
C LEU A 103 -13.26 17.59 -1.75
N GLY A 104 -12.02 17.11 -1.66
CA GLY A 104 -11.58 15.91 -2.37
C GLY A 104 -12.34 14.65 -1.92
N ALA A 105 -12.56 14.49 -0.61
CA ALA A 105 -13.35 13.38 -0.07
C ALA A 105 -14.80 13.44 -0.57
N ALA A 106 -15.43 14.61 -0.52
CA ALA A 106 -16.79 14.81 -1.01
C ALA A 106 -16.90 14.49 -2.51
N GLY A 107 -15.95 14.96 -3.32
CA GLY A 107 -15.91 14.68 -4.75
C GLY A 107 -15.70 13.19 -5.06
N ALA A 108 -14.78 12.53 -4.37
CA ALA A 108 -14.54 11.10 -4.52
C ALA A 108 -15.76 10.28 -4.15
N LEU A 109 -16.39 10.56 -3.00
CA LEU A 109 -17.63 9.92 -2.58
C LEU A 109 -18.77 10.13 -3.58
N MET A 110 -18.93 11.36 -4.09
CA MET A 110 -19.95 11.66 -5.10
C MET A 110 -19.75 10.83 -6.37
N LEU A 111 -18.53 10.71 -6.87
CA LEU A 111 -18.23 9.90 -8.06
C LEU A 111 -18.53 8.42 -7.83
N ILE A 112 -18.12 7.88 -6.66
CA ILE A 112 -18.36 6.48 -6.31
C ILE A 112 -19.86 6.19 -6.22
N LEU A 113 -20.62 7.06 -5.56
CA LEU A 113 -22.05 6.88 -5.32
C LEU A 113 -22.90 7.10 -6.59
N LEU A 114 -22.52 8.05 -7.47
CA LEU A 114 -23.21 8.27 -8.73
C LEU A 114 -22.89 7.23 -9.79
N GLY A 115 -21.66 6.69 -9.78
CA GLY A 115 -21.21 5.65 -10.71
C GLY A 115 -21.74 4.25 -10.38
N ASN A 116 -22.07 4.00 -9.13
CA ASN A 116 -22.57 2.71 -8.66
C ASN A 116 -23.76 2.96 -7.75
N PRO A 117 -25.00 2.60 -8.18
CA PRO A 117 -26.14 2.67 -7.29
C PRO A 117 -25.86 1.80 -6.06
N LEU A 118 -25.99 2.40 -4.88
CA LEU A 118 -25.82 1.74 -3.60
C LEU A 118 -26.69 0.47 -3.55
N SER A 119 -26.11 -0.66 -3.86
CA SER A 119 -26.68 -1.94 -3.46
C SER A 119 -26.23 -2.15 -2.01
N LEU A 120 -27.07 -1.77 -1.05
CA LEU A 120 -26.88 -2.05 0.37
C LEU A 120 -26.89 -3.58 0.67
N GLU A 121 -27.06 -4.41 -0.36
CA GLU A 121 -27.27 -5.85 -0.24
C GLU A 121 -25.99 -6.70 -0.39
N GLY A 122 -24.80 -6.15 -0.48
CA GLY A 122 -23.61 -6.94 -0.82
C GLY A 122 -22.41 -6.87 0.14
N GLY A 123 -22.33 -5.90 1.02
CA GLY A 123 -21.19 -5.73 1.92
C GLY A 123 -21.29 -6.59 3.18
N ASN A 124 -20.22 -7.27 3.54
CA ASN A 124 -20.13 -7.98 4.82
C ASN A 124 -19.31 -7.12 5.79
N LEU A 125 -19.89 -6.82 6.96
CA LEU A 125 -19.23 -6.04 8.02
C LEU A 125 -17.80 -6.54 8.32
N THR A 126 -17.57 -7.84 8.24
CA THR A 126 -16.23 -8.43 8.43
C THR A 126 -15.24 -7.95 7.35
N GLY A 127 -15.66 -7.94 6.08
CA GLY A 127 -14.85 -7.44 4.97
C GLY A 127 -14.54 -5.95 5.13
N ASP A 128 -15.54 -5.15 5.50
CA ASP A 128 -15.38 -3.71 5.72
C ASP A 128 -14.40 -3.42 6.87
N MET A 129 -14.45 -4.20 7.95
CA MET A 129 -13.49 -4.08 9.06
C MET A 129 -12.04 -4.35 8.60
N TYR A 130 -11.82 -5.35 7.73
CA TYR A 130 -10.50 -5.57 7.14
C TYR A 130 -10.05 -4.37 6.30
N ILE A 131 -10.91 -3.77 5.50
CA ILE A 131 -10.58 -2.57 4.70
C ILE A 131 -10.33 -1.35 5.60
N ILE A 132 -11.06 -1.18 6.70
CA ILE A 132 -10.80 -0.12 7.69
C ILE A 132 -9.40 -0.27 8.29
N VAL A 133 -9.04 -1.48 8.71
CA VAL A 133 -7.69 -1.77 9.24
C VAL A 133 -6.62 -1.54 8.16
N ASN A 134 -6.88 -1.95 6.92
CA ASN A 134 -6.02 -1.68 5.77
C ASN A 134 -5.78 -0.17 5.60
N THR A 135 -6.86 0.63 5.53
CA THR A 135 -6.80 2.08 5.32
C THR A 135 -6.06 2.78 6.46
N ALA A 136 -6.33 2.40 7.71
CA ALA A 136 -5.63 2.93 8.88
C ALA A 136 -4.15 2.56 8.86
N SER A 137 -3.82 1.31 8.53
CA SER A 137 -2.45 0.80 8.42
C SER A 137 -1.66 1.56 7.35
N TRP A 138 -2.25 1.75 6.16
CA TRP A 138 -1.66 2.52 5.08
C TRP A 138 -1.42 3.98 5.46
N SER A 139 -2.42 4.60 6.10
CA SER A 139 -2.32 5.99 6.56
C SER A 139 -1.18 6.17 7.58
N LEU A 140 -1.08 5.25 8.54
CA LEU A 140 0.02 5.23 9.51
C LEU A 140 1.37 4.99 8.83
N TYR A 141 1.44 4.08 7.86
CA TYR A 141 2.65 3.84 7.06
C TYR A 141 3.16 5.13 6.40
N LEU A 142 2.30 5.88 5.72
CA LEU A 142 2.71 7.13 5.04
C LEU A 142 3.30 8.16 6.02
N VAL A 143 2.83 8.16 7.26
CA VAL A 143 3.29 9.09 8.29
C VAL A 143 4.55 8.59 8.99
N VAL A 144 4.54 7.34 9.47
CA VAL A 144 5.65 6.74 10.22
C VAL A 144 6.89 6.60 9.35
N SER A 145 6.74 6.23 8.08
CA SER A 145 7.85 6.04 7.15
C SER A 145 8.47 7.35 6.66
N LYS A 146 7.75 8.48 6.71
CA LYS A 146 8.19 9.77 6.19
C LYS A 146 9.62 10.18 6.61
N PRO A 147 10.03 10.14 7.89
CA PRO A 147 11.39 10.49 8.29
C PRO A 147 12.45 9.58 7.66
N LEU A 148 12.14 8.29 7.49
CA LEU A 148 13.03 7.33 6.83
C LEU A 148 13.18 7.64 5.33
N MET A 149 12.07 8.00 4.66
CA MET A 149 12.08 8.31 3.22
C MET A 149 12.87 9.59 2.92
N VAL A 150 12.88 10.56 3.85
CA VAL A 150 13.71 11.76 3.73
C VAL A 150 15.19 11.41 3.88
N LYS A 151 15.53 10.54 4.83
CA LYS A 151 16.91 10.21 5.21
C LYS A 151 17.60 9.24 4.24
N TYR A 152 16.84 8.25 3.73
CA TYR A 152 17.40 7.14 2.98
C TYR A 152 17.03 7.14 1.49
N ASN A 153 17.72 6.31 0.71
CA ASN A 153 17.41 6.09 -0.69
C ASN A 153 16.12 5.25 -0.83
N PRO A 154 15.20 5.60 -1.74
CA PRO A 154 13.94 4.88 -1.94
C PRO A 154 14.11 3.37 -2.22
N ILE A 155 15.04 3.00 -3.09
CA ILE A 155 15.30 1.58 -3.43
C ILE A 155 15.79 0.81 -2.20
N MET A 156 16.70 1.41 -1.43
CA MET A 156 17.19 0.80 -0.19
C MET A 156 16.07 0.61 0.82
N MET A 157 15.16 1.60 0.96
CA MET A 157 14.02 1.48 1.86
C MET A 157 13.07 0.38 1.39
N MET A 158 12.74 0.33 0.10
CA MET A 158 11.88 -0.71 -0.47
C MET A 158 12.46 -2.12 -0.22
N ARG A 159 13.75 -2.31 -0.46
CA ARG A 159 14.42 -3.60 -0.21
C ARG A 159 14.17 -4.11 1.21
N TRP A 160 14.44 -3.26 2.20
CA TRP A 160 14.28 -3.64 3.61
C TRP A 160 12.82 -3.79 4.01
N MET A 161 11.95 -2.90 3.53
CA MET A 161 10.52 -2.98 3.82
C MET A 161 9.90 -4.25 3.26
N PHE A 162 10.24 -4.62 2.02
CA PHE A 162 9.71 -5.83 1.40
C PHE A 162 10.37 -7.10 1.96
N LEU A 163 11.62 -7.06 2.41
CA LEU A 163 12.23 -8.17 3.14
C LEU A 163 11.51 -8.44 4.47
N ILE A 164 11.34 -7.41 5.29
CA ILE A 164 10.67 -7.52 6.59
C ILE A 164 9.19 -7.89 6.38
N GLY A 165 8.54 -7.26 5.40
CA GLY A 165 7.18 -7.57 5.01
C GLY A 165 7.02 -9.02 4.55
N PHE A 166 7.96 -9.54 3.76
CA PHE A 166 7.99 -10.93 3.33
C PHE A 166 8.11 -11.89 4.52
N ILE A 167 9.06 -11.63 5.42
CA ILE A 167 9.23 -12.46 6.65
C ILE A 167 7.92 -12.47 7.46
N ALA A 168 7.21 -11.34 7.56
CA ALA A 168 5.96 -11.25 8.31
C ALA A 168 4.78 -11.94 7.61
N VAL A 169 4.72 -11.90 6.27
CA VAL A 169 3.64 -12.50 5.46
C VAL A 169 3.86 -14.01 5.26
N PHE A 170 5.11 -14.44 5.21
CA PHE A 170 5.52 -15.80 4.86
C PHE A 170 4.75 -16.90 5.62
N PRO A 171 4.65 -16.85 6.97
CA PRO A 171 3.96 -17.91 7.72
C PRO A 171 2.47 -18.05 7.38
N PHE A 172 1.82 -16.99 6.89
CA PHE A 172 0.41 -16.98 6.54
C PHE A 172 0.14 -17.34 5.07
N SER A 173 1.17 -17.24 4.22
CA SER A 173 1.03 -17.40 2.78
C SER A 173 1.74 -18.62 2.19
N VAL A 174 2.69 -19.22 2.93
CA VAL A 174 3.55 -20.29 2.40
C VAL A 174 2.75 -21.54 2.03
N GLU A 175 1.77 -21.94 2.83
CA GLU A 175 0.96 -23.14 2.56
C GLU A 175 0.25 -22.99 1.20
N GLN A 176 -0.49 -21.90 1.02
CA GLN A 176 -1.16 -21.65 -0.26
C GLN A 176 -0.18 -21.39 -1.41
N ALA A 177 0.99 -20.81 -1.13
CA ALA A 177 2.00 -20.57 -2.16
C ALA A 177 2.59 -21.88 -2.72
N LEU A 178 2.71 -22.92 -1.91
CA LEU A 178 3.18 -24.26 -2.34
C LEU A 178 2.15 -24.97 -3.23
N GLU A 179 0.88 -24.59 -3.19
CA GLU A 179 -0.19 -25.14 -4.01
C GLU A 179 -0.28 -24.47 -5.40
N ILE A 180 0.58 -23.49 -5.71
CA ILE A 180 0.55 -22.81 -7.00
C ILE A 180 1.02 -23.77 -8.09
N ASP A 181 0.11 -24.10 -9.00
CA ASP A 181 0.47 -24.84 -10.21
C ASP A 181 0.88 -23.88 -11.34
N PHE A 182 2.16 -23.57 -11.39
CA PHE A 182 2.73 -22.70 -12.44
C PHE A 182 2.62 -23.28 -13.86
N SER A 183 2.42 -24.59 -14.00
CA SER A 183 2.30 -25.25 -15.31
C SER A 183 0.94 -24.97 -15.98
N SER A 184 -0.07 -24.63 -15.16
CA SER A 184 -1.41 -24.28 -15.64
C SER A 184 -1.53 -22.83 -16.16
N PHE A 185 -0.49 -22.03 -16.02
CA PHE A 185 -0.55 -20.60 -16.36
C PHE A 185 -0.35 -20.38 -17.86
N ASP A 186 -1.32 -19.72 -18.46
CA ASP A 186 -1.20 -19.19 -19.81
C ASP A 186 -0.39 -17.88 -19.86
N SER A 187 -0.09 -17.41 -21.06
CA SER A 187 0.70 -16.19 -21.27
C SER A 187 0.04 -14.95 -20.66
N PHE A 188 -1.30 -14.90 -20.63
CA PHE A 188 -2.03 -13.78 -20.04
C PHE A 188 -1.90 -13.77 -18.51
N THR A 189 -1.97 -14.92 -17.87
CA THR A 189 -1.76 -15.08 -16.43
C THR A 189 -0.33 -14.63 -16.04
N TRP A 190 0.69 -15.07 -16.78
CA TRP A 190 2.07 -14.63 -16.57
C TRP A 190 2.23 -13.11 -16.71
N PHE A 191 1.65 -12.54 -17.78
CA PHE A 191 1.66 -11.08 -17.97
C PHE A 191 0.97 -10.36 -16.81
N SER A 192 -0.17 -10.86 -16.34
CA SER A 192 -0.92 -10.28 -15.22
C SER A 192 -0.12 -10.32 -13.91
N ILE A 193 0.56 -11.43 -13.62
CA ILE A 193 1.44 -11.55 -12.44
C ILE A 193 2.59 -10.56 -12.52
N LEU A 194 3.28 -10.46 -13.66
CA LEU A 194 4.37 -9.52 -13.86
C LEU A 194 3.88 -8.06 -13.75
N TYR A 195 2.72 -7.75 -14.32
CA TYR A 195 2.10 -6.43 -14.20
C TYR A 195 1.78 -6.07 -12.74
N ILE A 196 1.24 -7.02 -11.98
CA ILE A 196 0.94 -6.83 -10.56
C ILE A 196 2.23 -6.61 -9.75
N ILE A 197 3.28 -7.37 -10.00
CA ILE A 197 4.56 -7.24 -9.27
C ILE A 197 5.25 -5.93 -9.64
N ILE A 198 5.46 -5.67 -10.93
CA ILE A 198 6.25 -4.54 -11.41
C ILE A 198 5.44 -3.24 -11.37
N GLY A 199 4.26 -3.23 -11.99
CA GLY A 199 3.43 -2.03 -12.14
C GLY A 199 2.78 -1.61 -10.83
N THR A 200 1.89 -2.46 -10.31
CA THR A 200 1.04 -2.07 -9.18
C THR A 200 1.71 -2.23 -7.82
N THR A 201 2.85 -2.92 -7.73
CA THR A 201 3.58 -3.05 -6.46
C THR A 201 4.91 -2.31 -6.51
N PHE A 202 5.89 -2.77 -7.29
CA PHE A 202 7.23 -2.16 -7.28
C PHE A 202 7.19 -0.67 -7.67
N MET A 203 6.62 -0.32 -8.82
CA MET A 203 6.58 1.06 -9.31
C MET A 203 5.71 1.94 -8.40
N ALA A 204 4.56 1.45 -7.93
CA ALA A 204 3.70 2.20 -7.03
C ALA A 204 4.43 2.54 -5.72
N TYR A 205 5.05 1.56 -5.06
CA TYR A 205 5.83 1.82 -3.84
C TYR A 205 7.05 2.69 -4.11
N PHE A 206 7.72 2.52 -5.26
CA PHE A 206 8.83 3.38 -5.64
C PHE A 206 8.41 4.85 -5.74
N PHE A 207 7.31 5.13 -6.47
CA PHE A 207 6.82 6.51 -6.60
C PHE A 207 6.32 7.06 -5.27
N ILE A 208 5.69 6.25 -4.41
CA ILE A 208 5.25 6.69 -3.08
C ILE A 208 6.46 7.02 -2.20
N THR A 209 7.47 6.14 -2.12
CA THR A 209 8.69 6.39 -1.34
C THR A 209 9.46 7.60 -1.86
N TYR A 210 9.56 7.74 -3.16
CA TYR A 210 10.18 8.89 -3.82
C TYR A 210 9.42 10.19 -3.54
N SER A 211 8.08 10.15 -3.61
CA SER A 211 7.22 11.31 -3.31
C SER A 211 7.29 11.71 -1.83
N LEU A 212 7.26 10.74 -0.92
CA LEU A 212 7.44 10.99 0.50
C LEU A 212 8.79 11.62 0.83
N LYS A 213 9.82 11.41 0.02
CA LYS A 213 11.11 12.09 0.19
C LYS A 213 11.01 13.60 0.02
N ARG A 214 10.10 14.09 -0.82
CA ARG A 214 9.98 15.50 -1.24
C ARG A 214 8.74 16.20 -0.74
N LEU A 215 7.63 15.47 -0.59
CA LEU A 215 6.31 16.01 -0.24
C LEU A 215 5.90 15.59 1.16
N SER A 216 5.02 16.32 1.80
CA SER A 216 4.43 15.89 3.08
C SER A 216 3.54 14.66 2.90
N SER A 217 3.37 13.85 3.95
CA SER A 217 2.53 12.65 3.92
C SER A 217 1.10 12.97 3.50
N SER A 218 0.55 14.10 3.98
CA SER A 218 -0.80 14.56 3.62
C SER A 218 -0.94 14.87 2.13
N VAL A 219 0.09 15.47 1.48
CA VAL A 219 0.06 15.74 0.04
C VAL A 219 0.12 14.44 -0.75
N VAL A 220 0.97 13.48 -0.35
CA VAL A 220 1.03 12.17 -1.00
C VAL A 220 -0.31 11.44 -0.91
N ALA A 221 -0.94 11.46 0.27
CA ALA A 221 -2.26 10.86 0.47
C ALA A 221 -3.36 11.52 -0.36
N TYR A 222 -3.29 12.83 -0.57
CA TYR A 222 -4.28 13.59 -1.33
C TYR A 222 -4.43 13.07 -2.78
N TYR A 223 -3.36 12.57 -3.39
CA TYR A 223 -3.42 12.00 -4.75
C TYR A 223 -4.30 10.73 -4.85
N THR A 224 -4.65 10.10 -3.73
CA THR A 224 -5.60 8.98 -3.70
C THR A 224 -6.97 9.40 -4.27
N TYR A 225 -7.36 10.68 -4.13
CA TYR A 225 -8.63 11.18 -4.68
C TYR A 225 -8.67 11.29 -6.21
N ILE A 226 -7.54 11.14 -6.89
CA ILE A 226 -7.49 11.09 -8.35
C ILE A 226 -7.92 9.70 -8.86
N GLN A 227 -7.78 8.65 -8.03
CA GLN A 227 -8.09 7.27 -8.45
C GLN A 227 -9.53 7.11 -8.98
N PRO A 228 -10.59 7.57 -8.28
CA PRO A 228 -11.95 7.46 -8.81
C PRO A 228 -12.15 8.16 -10.15
N VAL A 229 -11.46 9.30 -10.37
CA VAL A 229 -11.53 10.06 -11.64
C VAL A 229 -10.88 9.31 -12.80
N LEU A 230 -9.82 8.52 -12.51
CA LEU A 230 -9.13 7.73 -13.54
C LEU A 230 -9.86 6.42 -13.89
N VAL A 231 -10.75 5.96 -13.02
CA VAL A 231 -11.50 4.70 -13.16
C VAL A 231 -12.89 4.94 -13.77
N ALA A 232 -13.45 6.15 -13.59
CA ALA A 232 -14.72 6.57 -14.19
C ALA A 232 -14.62 6.77 -15.69
#